data_a0688a09c953291b58dbf7eb9bdf014c
#
_entry.id   a0688a09c953291b58dbf7eb9bdf014c
#
_cell.length_a   1.000
_cell.length_b   1.000
_cell.length_c   1.000
_cell.angle_alpha   90.00
_cell.angle_beta   90.00
_cell.angle_gamma   90.00
#
_symmetry.space_group_name_H-M   'P 1'
#
loop_
_entity.id
_entity.type
_entity.pdbx_description
1 polymer ?
#
loop_
_entity_poly.entity_id
_entity_poly.type
_entity_poly.pdbx_seq_one_letter_code
_entity_poly.pdbx_strand_id
1 'polypeptide(L)'
;TRFALVRGLGDVYKRQEPANKCGLKREDFQTTVNGKQTDLFVLKNSNGNEVAVTNYGGAIVAIMMPDKDGNYANLIQGHDNIQDVINSPEPFLSVLIGRYGNRIKDGKFTLHGKEYQLARNDGPNHLHGGPTGFHAHVWDAMQVSSNAVVLKYASPYGEEGFTGELNVWVAYTLTDDDELVIKYQATTNKLTIVNLTHHAFFSIQGIANPTPTIDNIICQVNADYYLPIDKVSIPTGEILKVEGTPFDFRTPKTIGQDIDADNEQIKNGQGYDHNFVLNKKEEGELSFAAKIKDPVSCRTMEVYTTEPGLQMYTGNFLTGISGQHGATFPRRSAVCFEAQKFPDTPNHPYFPSCRLKPGDTYTFSYTHLRAHETKANL
;
A
#
# COMPACT_ATOMS: atom_id res chain seq x y z
N THR A 1 -3.77 34.42 64.40
CA THR A 1 -2.88 33.89 63.32
C THR A 1 -3.74 33.23 62.32
N ARG A 2 -3.94 33.85 61.13
CA ARG A 2 -4.71 33.32 60.00
C ARG A 2 -3.75 32.58 59.07
N PHE A 3 -4.01 31.31 58.79
CA PHE A 3 -3.37 30.55 57.71
C PHE A 3 -4.09 30.85 56.38
N ALA A 4 -3.37 31.44 55.44
CA ALA A 4 -3.82 31.61 54.07
C ALA A 4 -3.48 30.33 53.28
N LEU A 5 -4.50 29.67 52.74
CA LEU A 5 -4.35 28.57 51.77
C LEU A 5 -3.98 29.18 50.41
N VAL A 6 -2.76 28.97 49.97
CA VAL A 6 -2.36 29.23 48.57
C VAL A 6 -2.81 28.01 47.73
N ARG A 7 -3.87 28.18 46.95
CA ARG A 7 -4.20 27.25 45.88
C ARG A 7 -3.22 27.47 44.74
N GLY A 8 -2.30 26.53 44.55
CA GLY A 8 -1.49 26.45 43.35
C GLY A 8 -2.34 26.07 42.17
N LEU A 9 -2.54 27.00 41.25
CA LEU A 9 -2.99 26.72 39.88
C LEU A 9 -1.84 26.01 39.17
N GLY A 10 -1.95 24.69 39.08
CA GLY A 10 -1.15 23.91 38.15
C GLY A 10 -1.67 24.12 36.74
N ASP A 11 -1.15 25.13 36.05
CA ASP A 11 -1.28 25.22 34.60
C ASP A 11 -0.59 23.99 34.00
N VAL A 12 -1.39 23.00 33.60
CA VAL A 12 -0.96 21.95 32.73
C VAL A 12 -0.69 22.61 31.39
N TYR A 13 0.54 23.03 31.16
CA TYR A 13 1.03 23.34 29.82
C TYR A 13 0.87 22.06 28.98
N LYS A 14 -0.23 21.97 28.24
CA LYS A 14 -0.26 21.08 27.08
C LYS A 14 0.87 21.56 26.17
N ARG A 15 1.96 20.82 26.14
CA ARG A 15 2.95 20.99 25.07
C ARG A 15 2.17 20.87 23.77
N GLN A 16 2.01 21.96 23.03
CA GLN A 16 1.59 21.90 21.65
C GLN A 16 2.63 21.03 20.92
N GLU A 17 2.21 19.86 20.45
CA GLU A 17 3.05 19.09 19.55
C GLU A 17 3.40 20.00 18.37
N PRO A 18 4.67 20.01 17.92
CA PRO A 18 5.07 20.82 16.78
C PRO A 18 4.19 20.44 15.59
N ALA A 19 3.63 21.44 14.90
CA ALA A 19 2.78 21.22 13.73
C ALA A 19 3.50 20.32 12.72
N ASN A 20 2.84 19.24 12.31
CA ASN A 20 3.36 18.38 11.25
C ASN A 20 3.21 19.05 9.88
N LYS A 21 4.03 18.64 8.90
CA LYS A 21 4.00 19.21 7.54
C LYS A 21 2.74 18.81 6.75
N CYS A 22 2.11 17.68 7.11
CA CYS A 22 0.89 17.25 6.45
C CYS A 22 -0.36 18.02 6.89
N GLY A 23 -0.25 18.84 7.97
CA GLY A 23 -1.37 19.63 8.48
C GLY A 23 -2.50 18.80 9.12
N LEU A 24 -2.27 17.50 9.35
CA LEU A 24 -3.25 16.60 9.96
C LEU A 24 -3.22 16.75 11.48
N LYS A 25 -4.40 16.71 12.10
CA LYS A 25 -4.54 16.73 13.55
C LYS A 25 -4.78 15.31 14.06
N ARG A 26 -4.00 14.91 15.06
CA ARG A 26 -4.14 13.58 15.69
C ARG A 26 -5.56 13.34 16.21
N GLU A 27 -6.18 14.35 16.79
CA GLU A 27 -7.54 14.30 17.35
C GLU A 27 -8.61 13.94 16.31
N ASP A 28 -8.41 14.33 15.03
CA ASP A 28 -9.34 14.03 13.94
C ASP A 28 -9.27 12.54 13.51
N PHE A 29 -8.25 11.80 13.97
CA PHE A 29 -8.08 10.37 13.73
C PHE A 29 -8.38 9.52 14.98
N GLN A 30 -8.85 10.12 16.06
CA GLN A 30 -9.13 9.42 17.31
C GLN A 30 -10.64 9.16 17.47
N THR A 31 -11.02 7.88 17.42
CA THR A 31 -12.37 7.39 17.69
C THR A 31 -12.33 5.95 18.17
N THR A 32 -13.46 5.42 18.62
CA THR A 32 -13.58 4.01 18.97
C THR A 32 -14.33 3.25 17.88
N VAL A 33 -13.71 2.23 17.31
CA VAL A 33 -14.31 1.33 16.32
C VAL A 33 -14.24 -0.09 16.87
N ASN A 34 -15.39 -0.76 17.03
CA ASN A 34 -15.48 -2.13 17.57
C ASN A 34 -14.71 -2.32 18.89
N GLY A 35 -14.78 -1.32 19.79
CA GLY A 35 -14.12 -1.36 21.11
C GLY A 35 -12.62 -1.08 21.10
N LYS A 36 -12.01 -0.77 19.95
CA LYS A 36 -10.60 -0.38 19.81
C LYS A 36 -10.46 1.09 19.45
N GLN A 37 -9.44 1.73 19.99
CA GLN A 37 -9.12 3.14 19.68
C GLN A 37 -8.30 3.26 18.38
N THR A 38 -8.76 4.14 17.51
CA THR A 38 -7.98 4.60 16.36
C THR A 38 -7.07 5.76 16.76
N ASP A 39 -5.98 5.95 16.02
CA ASP A 39 -5.02 7.02 16.27
C ASP A 39 -4.24 7.36 14.99
N LEU A 40 -3.48 8.47 15.02
CA LEU A 40 -2.57 8.93 13.99
C LEU A 40 -1.13 8.93 14.50
N PHE A 41 -0.24 8.33 13.73
CA PHE A 41 1.20 8.27 14.01
C PHE A 41 1.95 9.02 12.91
N VAL A 42 2.63 10.10 13.27
CA VAL A 42 3.47 10.87 12.33
C VAL A 42 4.93 10.47 12.55
N LEU A 43 5.49 9.80 11.54
CA LEU A 43 6.89 9.39 11.50
C LEU A 43 7.71 10.52 10.88
N LYS A 44 8.85 10.85 11.50
CA LYS A 44 9.75 11.93 11.06
C LYS A 44 11.18 11.42 11.02
N ASN A 45 11.91 11.75 9.97
CA ASN A 45 13.34 11.48 9.88
C ASN A 45 14.17 12.76 10.13
N SER A 46 15.50 12.61 10.16
CA SER A 46 16.43 13.73 10.39
C SER A 46 16.43 14.78 9.26
N ASN A 47 16.00 14.40 8.05
CA ASN A 47 15.87 15.30 6.90
C ASN A 47 14.59 16.14 6.95
N GLY A 48 13.72 15.89 7.94
CA GLY A 48 12.46 16.61 8.14
C GLY A 48 11.34 16.13 7.22
N ASN A 49 11.48 14.97 6.56
CA ASN A 49 10.41 14.31 5.83
C ASN A 49 9.45 13.64 6.81
N GLU A 50 8.19 13.48 6.42
CA GLU A 50 7.15 12.93 7.29
C GLU A 50 6.28 11.90 6.56
N VAL A 51 5.89 10.85 7.31
CA VAL A 51 4.90 9.87 6.90
C VAL A 51 3.85 9.76 8.01
N ALA A 52 2.58 9.93 7.66
CA ALA A 52 1.48 9.79 8.61
C ALA A 52 0.72 8.48 8.35
N VAL A 53 0.55 7.68 9.41
CA VAL A 53 -0.11 6.37 9.38
C VAL A 53 -1.20 6.34 10.43
N THR A 54 -2.41 5.86 10.08
CA THR A 54 -3.43 5.51 11.07
C THR A 54 -3.45 4.01 11.29
N ASN A 55 -3.78 3.58 12.51
CA ASN A 55 -3.93 2.16 12.83
C ASN A 55 -5.26 1.54 12.36
N TYR A 56 -6.16 2.32 11.77
CA TYR A 56 -7.29 1.77 11.05
C TYR A 56 -6.84 1.35 9.64
N GLY A 57 -6.89 0.05 9.37
CA GLY A 57 -6.40 -0.52 8.12
C GLY A 57 -4.92 -0.31 7.85
N GLY A 58 -4.14 0.23 8.80
CA GLY A 58 -2.76 0.62 8.58
C GLY A 58 -2.59 1.63 7.44
N ALA A 59 -3.60 2.49 7.23
CA ALA A 59 -3.59 3.43 6.11
C ALA A 59 -2.45 4.45 6.23
N ILE A 60 -1.69 4.60 5.15
CA ILE A 60 -0.76 5.72 4.98
C ILE A 60 -1.59 6.90 4.47
N VAL A 61 -1.79 7.90 5.31
CA VAL A 61 -2.65 9.05 4.98
C VAL A 61 -1.86 10.25 4.44
N ALA A 62 -0.55 10.33 4.69
CA ALA A 62 0.30 11.35 4.09
C ALA A 62 1.75 10.86 3.94
N ILE A 63 2.42 11.33 2.90
CA ILE A 63 3.87 11.21 2.68
C ILE A 63 4.36 12.58 2.22
N MET A 64 5.00 13.32 3.12
CA MET A 64 5.46 14.69 2.87
C MET A 64 6.93 14.69 2.47
N MET A 65 7.18 14.94 1.19
CA MET A 65 8.53 15.01 0.61
C MET A 65 8.72 16.28 -0.22
N PRO A 66 9.93 16.88 -0.22
CA PRO A 66 10.19 18.06 -1.01
C PRO A 66 10.38 17.74 -2.49
N ASP A 67 10.25 18.72 -3.37
CA ASP A 67 10.70 18.68 -4.76
C ASP A 67 12.16 19.16 -4.88
N LYS A 68 12.64 19.28 -6.14
CA LYS A 68 14.00 19.80 -6.46
C LYS A 68 14.30 21.21 -5.93
N ASP A 69 13.24 21.99 -5.63
CA ASP A 69 13.32 23.36 -5.17
C ASP A 69 13.06 23.47 -3.63
N GLY A 70 12.83 22.33 -2.97
CA GLY A 70 12.60 22.23 -1.53
C GLY A 70 11.12 22.41 -1.12
N ASN A 71 10.18 22.47 -2.07
CA ASN A 71 8.76 22.62 -1.79
C ASN A 71 8.15 21.25 -1.43
N TYR A 72 7.58 21.15 -0.24
CA TYR A 72 6.91 19.92 0.21
C TYR A 72 5.54 19.75 -0.44
N ALA A 73 5.22 18.50 -0.77
CA ALA A 73 3.88 18.09 -1.16
C ALA A 73 3.54 16.72 -0.55
N ASN A 74 2.26 16.43 -0.41
CA ASN A 74 1.81 15.08 -0.08
C ASN A 74 1.79 14.22 -1.35
N LEU A 75 2.49 13.10 -1.31
CA LEU A 75 2.73 12.21 -2.46
C LEU A 75 1.81 10.99 -2.48
N ILE A 76 0.83 10.91 -1.56
CA ILE A 76 -0.10 9.79 -1.46
C ILE A 76 -1.53 10.28 -1.31
N GLN A 77 -2.47 9.56 -1.88
CA GLN A 77 -3.89 9.86 -1.73
C GLN A 77 -4.38 9.35 -0.38
N GLY A 78 -4.98 10.24 0.41
CA GLY A 78 -5.49 9.98 1.75
C GLY A 78 -6.59 10.95 2.14
N HIS A 79 -7.08 10.84 3.38
CA HIS A 79 -8.17 11.63 3.94
C HIS A 79 -7.71 12.48 5.13
N ASP A 80 -8.47 13.53 5.47
CA ASP A 80 -8.15 14.45 6.56
C ASP A 80 -8.52 13.94 7.95
N ASN A 81 -9.37 12.91 8.03
CA ASN A 81 -9.89 12.40 9.30
C ASN A 81 -10.29 10.93 9.20
N ILE A 82 -10.50 10.32 10.36
CA ILE A 82 -10.79 8.89 10.45
C ILE A 82 -12.17 8.50 9.86
N GLN A 83 -13.18 9.38 9.91
CA GLN A 83 -14.50 9.07 9.38
C GLN A 83 -14.45 8.95 7.86
N ASP A 84 -13.69 9.81 7.20
CA ASP A 84 -13.50 9.76 5.76
C ASP A 84 -12.66 8.54 5.35
N VAL A 85 -11.69 8.10 6.17
CA VAL A 85 -10.97 6.84 5.95
C VAL A 85 -11.93 5.64 6.03
N ILE A 86 -12.76 5.56 7.08
CA ILE A 86 -13.72 4.47 7.30
C ILE A 86 -14.78 4.41 6.20
N ASN A 87 -15.25 5.56 5.74
CA ASN A 87 -16.35 5.68 4.77
C ASN A 87 -15.87 5.97 3.34
N SER A 88 -14.59 5.78 3.07
CA SER A 88 -14.03 6.03 1.74
C SER A 88 -14.78 5.23 0.67
N PRO A 89 -15.21 5.86 -0.45
CA PRO A 89 -15.79 5.14 -1.58
C PRO A 89 -14.79 4.19 -2.25
N GLU A 90 -13.48 4.41 -2.06
CA GLU A 90 -12.42 3.47 -2.38
C GLU A 90 -11.92 2.82 -1.07
N PRO A 91 -12.44 1.63 -0.71
CA PRO A 91 -12.12 1.02 0.60
C PRO A 91 -10.65 0.62 0.73
N PHE A 92 -9.94 0.51 -0.39
CA PHE A 92 -8.53 0.12 -0.43
C PHE A 92 -7.59 1.32 -0.56
N LEU A 93 -8.08 2.54 -0.35
CA LEU A 93 -7.27 3.76 -0.51
C LEU A 93 -6.10 3.79 0.49
N SER A 94 -4.91 3.45 0.00
CA SER A 94 -3.63 3.51 0.72
C SER A 94 -3.59 2.72 2.04
N VAL A 95 -4.18 1.52 2.08
CA VAL A 95 -4.32 0.64 3.24
C VAL A 95 -3.49 -0.64 3.13
N LEU A 96 -3.34 -1.33 4.27
CA LEU A 96 -2.83 -2.71 4.32
C LEU A 96 -3.85 -3.69 3.74
N ILE A 97 -3.35 -4.65 2.97
CA ILE A 97 -4.15 -5.69 2.34
C ILE A 97 -3.77 -7.06 2.92
N GLY A 98 -4.76 -7.82 3.27
CA GLY A 98 -4.66 -9.20 3.77
C GLY A 98 -6.05 -9.77 4.16
N ARG A 99 -6.14 -11.12 4.38
CA ARG A 99 -5.02 -12.08 4.38
C ARG A 99 -4.38 -12.32 3.02
N TYR A 100 -5.16 -12.13 1.92
CA TYR A 100 -4.70 -12.40 0.57
C TYR A 100 -4.93 -11.19 -0.32
N GLY A 101 -3.84 -10.56 -0.73
CA GLY A 101 -3.83 -9.45 -1.68
C GLY A 101 -4.16 -9.91 -3.09
N ASN A 102 -4.81 -9.01 -3.84
CA ASN A 102 -5.33 -9.28 -5.17
C ASN A 102 -6.45 -10.35 -5.17
N ARG A 103 -6.70 -11.01 -6.30
CA ARG A 103 -7.87 -11.86 -6.54
C ARG A 103 -7.62 -13.34 -6.30
N ILE A 104 -8.68 -14.05 -5.89
CA ILE A 104 -8.81 -15.51 -5.93
C ILE A 104 -10.07 -15.82 -6.71
N LYS A 105 -9.92 -16.58 -7.79
CA LYS A 105 -11.00 -16.98 -8.70
C LYS A 105 -12.14 -17.66 -7.97
N ASP A 106 -13.38 -17.23 -8.23
CA ASP A 106 -14.62 -17.76 -7.65
C ASP A 106 -14.64 -17.72 -6.10
N GLY A 107 -13.68 -17.02 -5.48
CA GLY A 107 -13.48 -17.03 -4.03
C GLY A 107 -13.15 -18.42 -3.49
N LYS A 108 -12.52 -19.30 -4.26
CA LYS A 108 -12.28 -20.69 -3.88
C LYS A 108 -10.82 -21.09 -4.01
N PHE A 109 -10.38 -21.91 -3.07
CA PHE A 109 -9.08 -22.58 -3.16
C PHE A 109 -9.11 -23.93 -2.43
N THR A 110 -8.14 -24.80 -2.73
CA THR A 110 -8.01 -26.11 -2.12
C THR A 110 -6.69 -26.24 -1.38
N LEU A 111 -6.74 -26.69 -0.11
CA LEU A 111 -5.57 -27.08 0.68
C LEU A 111 -5.74 -28.52 1.15
N HIS A 112 -4.76 -29.39 0.90
CA HIS A 112 -4.76 -30.79 1.29
C HIS A 112 -6.08 -31.51 0.95
N GLY A 113 -6.61 -31.26 -0.25
CA GLY A 113 -7.85 -31.89 -0.73
C GLY A 113 -9.14 -31.32 -0.15
N LYS A 114 -9.08 -30.34 0.76
CA LYS A 114 -10.25 -29.63 1.28
C LYS A 114 -10.43 -28.30 0.55
N GLU A 115 -11.62 -28.09 -0.02
CA GLU A 115 -12.04 -26.82 -0.61
C GLU A 115 -12.43 -25.83 0.49
N TYR A 116 -12.04 -24.56 0.31
CA TYR A 116 -12.41 -23.42 1.11
C TYR A 116 -13.14 -22.39 0.24
N GLN A 117 -14.25 -21.88 0.75
CA GLN A 117 -15.01 -20.80 0.13
C GLN A 117 -14.75 -19.51 0.90
N LEU A 118 -14.25 -18.50 0.20
CA LEU A 118 -14.07 -17.15 0.72
C LEU A 118 -15.27 -16.26 0.37
N ALA A 119 -15.37 -15.12 1.06
CA ALA A 119 -16.30 -14.06 0.67
C ALA A 119 -16.02 -13.60 -0.77
N ARG A 120 -17.09 -13.29 -1.51
CA ARG A 120 -17.03 -12.74 -2.87
C ARG A 120 -17.39 -11.27 -2.82
N ASN A 121 -16.41 -10.41 -3.04
CA ASN A 121 -16.56 -8.95 -2.94
C ASN A 121 -16.14 -8.22 -4.23
N ASP A 122 -15.85 -8.97 -5.31
CA ASP A 122 -15.52 -8.45 -6.63
C ASP A 122 -16.17 -9.34 -7.71
N GLY A 123 -17.48 -9.12 -7.92
CA GLY A 123 -18.29 -9.99 -8.76
C GLY A 123 -18.24 -11.45 -8.26
N PRO A 124 -17.80 -12.42 -9.09
CA PRO A 124 -17.67 -13.82 -8.66
C PRO A 124 -16.44 -14.06 -7.79
N ASN A 125 -15.49 -13.13 -7.73
CA ASN A 125 -14.18 -13.34 -7.15
C ASN A 125 -14.06 -12.80 -5.73
N HIS A 126 -13.05 -13.28 -5.02
CA HIS A 126 -12.55 -12.69 -3.78
C HIS A 126 -11.45 -11.69 -4.13
N LEU A 127 -11.47 -10.54 -3.48
CA LEU A 127 -10.50 -9.45 -3.69
C LEU A 127 -9.99 -8.93 -2.34
N HIS A 128 -8.68 -8.76 -2.23
CA HIS A 128 -8.00 -8.04 -1.16
C HIS A 128 -8.37 -8.45 0.27
N GLY A 129 -8.63 -9.75 0.49
CA GLY A 129 -8.94 -10.27 1.82
C GLY A 129 -10.41 -10.21 2.20
N GLY A 130 -11.29 -9.77 1.28
CA GLY A 130 -12.74 -9.72 1.47
C GLY A 130 -13.29 -8.37 1.89
N PRO A 131 -14.62 -8.25 2.10
CA PRO A 131 -15.27 -6.98 2.43
C PRO A 131 -14.82 -6.42 3.79
N THR A 132 -14.44 -7.27 4.73
CA THR A 132 -13.91 -6.90 6.05
C THR A 132 -12.51 -7.48 6.28
N GLY A 133 -11.63 -7.35 5.27
CA GLY A 133 -10.23 -7.72 5.36
C GLY A 133 -9.41 -6.76 6.23
N PHE A 134 -8.11 -6.84 6.14
CA PHE A 134 -7.17 -6.11 7.00
C PHE A 134 -7.30 -4.59 6.96
N HIS A 135 -7.78 -4.06 5.83
CA HIS A 135 -8.09 -2.65 5.63
C HIS A 135 -9.23 -2.12 6.52
N ALA A 136 -10.14 -2.99 6.98
CA ALA A 136 -11.34 -2.62 7.74
C ALA A 136 -11.21 -2.86 9.25
N HIS A 137 -10.02 -3.12 9.76
CA HIS A 137 -9.76 -3.38 11.17
C HIS A 137 -8.91 -2.31 11.83
N VAL A 138 -9.15 -2.10 13.14
CA VAL A 138 -8.25 -1.33 14.00
C VAL A 138 -7.14 -2.25 14.49
N TRP A 139 -5.91 -1.94 14.15
CA TRP A 139 -4.71 -2.65 14.58
C TRP A 139 -4.23 -2.12 15.92
N ASP A 140 -3.70 -2.99 16.78
CA ASP A 140 -2.97 -2.55 17.97
C ASP A 140 -1.66 -1.91 17.52
N ALA A 141 -1.42 -0.67 17.94
CA ALA A 141 -0.30 0.14 17.43
C ALA A 141 0.62 0.57 18.56
N MET A 142 1.92 0.58 18.26
CA MET A 142 2.94 1.11 19.14
C MET A 142 3.96 1.91 18.35
N GLN A 143 4.05 3.22 18.61
CA GLN A 143 5.15 4.02 18.09
C GLN A 143 6.43 3.69 18.87
N VAL A 144 7.39 3.08 18.20
CA VAL A 144 8.64 2.57 18.83
C VAL A 144 9.77 3.60 18.80
N SER A 145 9.66 4.59 17.93
CA SER A 145 10.58 5.74 17.82
C SER A 145 9.89 6.90 17.10
N SER A 146 10.58 8.05 16.96
CA SER A 146 10.06 9.21 16.20
C SER A 146 9.82 8.89 14.71
N ASN A 147 10.47 7.86 14.18
CA ASN A 147 10.45 7.49 12.76
C ASN A 147 9.88 6.09 12.49
N ALA A 148 9.33 5.40 13.51
CA ALA A 148 8.81 4.05 13.32
C ALA A 148 7.58 3.74 14.19
N VAL A 149 6.62 3.03 13.60
CA VAL A 149 5.43 2.48 14.27
C VAL A 149 5.28 1.00 13.90
N VAL A 150 4.87 0.18 14.86
CA VAL A 150 4.55 -1.23 14.68
C VAL A 150 3.06 -1.43 14.90
N LEU A 151 2.39 -2.06 13.94
CA LEU A 151 1.00 -2.46 13.99
C LEU A 151 0.91 -3.97 14.15
N LYS A 152 -0.03 -4.44 14.98
CA LYS A 152 -0.30 -5.85 15.23
C LYS A 152 -1.77 -6.15 15.07
N TYR A 153 -2.07 -7.27 14.40
CA TYR A 153 -3.43 -7.79 14.25
C TYR A 153 -3.43 -9.33 14.38
N ALA A 154 -4.38 -9.86 15.14
CA ALA A 154 -4.65 -11.29 15.23
C ALA A 154 -5.95 -11.58 14.48
N SER A 155 -5.81 -12.06 13.24
CA SER A 155 -6.92 -12.45 12.38
C SER A 155 -7.43 -13.84 12.83
N PRO A 156 -8.69 -13.97 13.31
CA PRO A 156 -9.20 -15.21 13.88
C PRO A 156 -9.42 -16.28 12.81
N TYR A 157 -9.51 -17.54 13.26
CA TYR A 157 -9.92 -18.63 12.39
C TYR A 157 -11.28 -18.33 11.75
N GLY A 158 -11.37 -18.50 10.43
CA GLY A 158 -12.62 -18.34 9.68
C GLY A 158 -12.93 -16.91 9.25
N GLU A 159 -12.08 -15.92 9.61
CA GLU A 159 -12.24 -14.55 9.09
C GLU A 159 -12.25 -14.57 7.57
N GLU A 160 -13.29 -13.98 6.96
CA GLU A 160 -13.55 -13.96 5.50
C GLU A 160 -13.52 -15.35 4.81
N GLY A 161 -13.52 -16.45 5.58
CA GLY A 161 -13.48 -17.84 5.11
C GLY A 161 -12.09 -18.48 5.17
N PHE A 162 -11.06 -17.76 5.60
CA PHE A 162 -9.69 -18.29 5.69
C PHE A 162 -9.51 -19.26 6.87
N THR A 163 -8.71 -20.32 6.66
CA THR A 163 -8.36 -21.28 7.70
C THR A 163 -7.20 -20.79 8.57
N GLY A 164 -7.15 -21.26 9.81
CA GLY A 164 -6.12 -20.91 10.77
C GLY A 164 -6.28 -19.50 11.36
N GLU A 165 -5.78 -19.31 12.57
CA GLU A 165 -5.51 -18.01 13.14
C GLU A 165 -4.22 -17.47 12.53
N LEU A 166 -4.19 -16.18 12.18
CA LEU A 166 -2.99 -15.52 11.64
C LEU A 166 -2.62 -14.34 12.52
N ASN A 167 -1.46 -14.41 13.17
CA ASN A 167 -0.88 -13.29 13.89
C ASN A 167 0.03 -12.51 12.96
N VAL A 168 -0.24 -11.21 12.80
CA VAL A 168 0.47 -10.34 11.85
C VAL A 168 1.08 -9.14 12.56
N TRP A 169 2.32 -8.81 12.20
CA TRP A 169 3.00 -7.58 12.57
C TRP A 169 3.43 -6.84 11.30
N VAL A 170 3.20 -5.54 11.29
CA VAL A 170 3.65 -4.65 10.21
C VAL A 170 4.37 -3.47 10.83
N ALA A 171 5.64 -3.27 10.45
CA ALA A 171 6.45 -2.15 10.90
C ALA A 171 6.64 -1.15 9.76
N TYR A 172 6.28 0.10 10.00
CA TYR A 172 6.58 1.23 9.13
C TYR A 172 7.75 2.00 9.71
N THR A 173 8.78 2.24 8.91
CA THR A 173 9.96 3.01 9.30
C THR A 173 10.33 4.00 8.22
N LEU A 174 10.40 5.27 8.56
CA LEU A 174 10.96 6.30 7.69
C LEU A 174 12.44 6.49 8.05
N THR A 175 13.34 6.05 7.19
CA THR A 175 14.79 6.10 7.44
C THR A 175 15.36 7.49 7.17
N ASP A 176 16.58 7.76 7.63
CA ASP A 176 17.32 8.99 7.36
C ASP A 176 17.87 9.06 5.92
N ASP A 177 17.78 7.96 5.17
CA ASP A 177 18.05 7.88 3.73
C ASP A 177 16.77 8.15 2.90
N ASP A 178 15.69 8.68 3.55
CA ASP A 178 14.40 8.98 2.94
C ASP A 178 13.66 7.75 2.41
N GLU A 179 13.88 6.59 2.99
CA GLU A 179 13.19 5.35 2.62
C GLU A 179 12.02 5.08 3.58
N LEU A 180 10.83 4.83 3.03
CA LEU A 180 9.73 4.23 3.78
C LEU A 180 9.85 2.71 3.67
N VAL A 181 10.30 2.08 4.73
CA VAL A 181 10.44 0.63 4.84
C VAL A 181 9.21 0.05 5.52
N ILE A 182 8.53 -0.88 4.86
CA ILE A 182 7.40 -1.63 5.42
C ILE A 182 7.82 -3.09 5.54
N LYS A 183 7.91 -3.60 6.78
CA LYS A 183 8.26 -4.99 7.07
C LYS A 183 7.07 -5.72 7.61
N TYR A 184 6.81 -6.90 7.05
CA TYR A 184 5.73 -7.78 7.44
C TYR A 184 6.29 -9.04 8.08
N GLN A 185 5.60 -9.52 9.11
CA GLN A 185 5.82 -10.82 9.71
C GLN A 185 4.48 -11.45 10.06
N ALA A 186 4.31 -12.74 9.76
CA ALA A 186 3.11 -13.45 10.18
C ALA A 186 3.41 -14.89 10.58
N THR A 187 2.63 -15.39 11.53
CA THR A 187 2.64 -16.79 11.99
C THR A 187 1.21 -17.33 12.06
N THR A 188 1.06 -18.64 11.95
CA THR A 188 -0.26 -19.30 11.99
C THR A 188 -0.24 -20.54 12.87
N ASN A 189 -1.43 -20.92 13.36
CA ASN A 189 -1.64 -22.16 14.11
C ASN A 189 -2.17 -23.33 13.24
N LYS A 190 -2.49 -23.07 11.95
CA LYS A 190 -2.91 -24.09 10.98
C LYS A 190 -2.44 -23.70 9.59
N LEU A 191 -2.29 -24.69 8.69
CA LEU A 191 -1.99 -24.43 7.29
C LEU A 191 -3.01 -23.46 6.70
N THR A 192 -2.51 -22.38 6.11
CA THR A 192 -3.32 -21.33 5.47
C THR A 192 -2.61 -20.77 4.24
N ILE A 193 -3.22 -19.81 3.58
CA ILE A 193 -2.61 -19.01 2.52
C ILE A 193 -2.44 -17.57 3.01
N VAL A 194 -1.33 -16.95 2.62
CA VAL A 194 -0.99 -15.58 2.99
C VAL A 194 -0.38 -14.86 1.80
N ASN A 195 -0.86 -13.68 1.53
CA ASN A 195 -0.30 -12.75 0.55
C ASN A 195 -0.58 -11.33 1.02
N LEU A 196 0.34 -10.75 1.77
CA LEU A 196 0.18 -9.39 2.30
C LEU A 196 0.76 -8.37 1.34
N THR A 197 0.16 -7.19 1.28
CA THR A 197 0.68 -6.05 0.51
C THR A 197 0.16 -4.74 1.07
N HIS A 198 0.56 -3.62 0.46
CA HIS A 198 0.03 -2.29 0.73
C HIS A 198 -0.49 -1.67 -0.55
N HIS A 199 -1.73 -1.19 -0.54
CA HIS A 199 -2.41 -0.61 -1.71
C HIS A 199 -2.21 0.91 -1.78
N ALA A 200 -0.95 1.36 -1.68
CA ALA A 200 -0.59 2.77 -1.64
C ALA A 200 -0.84 3.46 -2.99
N PHE A 201 -1.69 4.49 -3.01
CA PHE A 201 -1.98 5.29 -4.19
C PHE A 201 -1.01 6.47 -4.30
N PHE A 202 0.08 6.27 -5.01
CA PHE A 202 1.12 7.28 -5.16
C PHE A 202 0.79 8.33 -6.22
N SER A 203 0.83 9.60 -5.80
CA SER A 203 0.71 10.78 -6.66
C SER A 203 1.98 11.62 -6.46
N ILE A 204 3.11 11.19 -7.05
CA ILE A 204 4.43 11.81 -6.80
C ILE A 204 4.54 13.25 -7.33
N GLN A 205 3.63 13.64 -8.23
CA GLN A 205 3.45 15.03 -8.66
C GLN A 205 2.85 15.92 -7.54
N GLY A 206 2.32 15.31 -6.47
CA GLY A 206 1.61 15.97 -5.38
C GLY A 206 0.09 15.91 -5.58
N ILE A 207 -0.65 15.67 -4.48
CA ILE A 207 -2.12 15.76 -4.50
C ILE A 207 -2.58 17.22 -4.65
N ALA A 208 -3.70 17.44 -5.34
CA ALA A 208 -4.25 18.77 -5.64
C ALA A 208 -5.77 18.69 -5.95
N ASN A 209 -6.38 19.81 -6.34
CA ASN A 209 -7.78 19.86 -6.74
C ASN A 209 -7.92 20.43 -8.18
N PRO A 210 -8.12 19.59 -9.20
CA PRO A 210 -7.96 18.13 -9.18
C PRO A 210 -6.49 17.71 -9.10
N THR A 211 -6.24 16.52 -8.56
CA THR A 211 -4.89 15.91 -8.61
C THR A 211 -4.56 15.58 -10.09
N PRO A 212 -3.39 16.00 -10.59
CA PRO A 212 -2.99 15.72 -11.96
C PRO A 212 -2.94 14.22 -12.26
N THR A 213 -3.15 13.84 -13.52
CA THR A 213 -2.98 12.44 -13.97
C THR A 213 -1.51 12.03 -13.97
N ILE A 214 -1.27 10.73 -13.93
CA ILE A 214 0.07 10.14 -13.96
C ILE A 214 0.60 9.91 -15.37
N ASP A 215 -0.08 10.41 -16.40
CA ASP A 215 0.25 10.13 -17.80
C ASP A 215 1.68 10.55 -18.16
N ASN A 216 2.16 11.65 -17.60
CA ASN A 216 3.51 12.17 -17.85
C ASN A 216 4.58 11.60 -16.89
N ILE A 217 4.19 10.78 -15.92
CA ILE A 217 5.13 10.13 -15.00
C ILE A 217 5.94 9.09 -15.77
N ILE A 218 7.26 9.19 -15.69
CA ILE A 218 8.20 8.25 -16.30
C ILE A 218 8.27 7.03 -15.38
N CYS A 219 8.05 5.83 -15.94
CA CYS A 219 8.04 4.57 -15.22
C CYS A 219 9.03 3.58 -15.81
N GLN A 220 9.69 2.82 -14.94
CA GLN A 220 10.50 1.65 -15.26
C GLN A 220 10.11 0.51 -14.36
N VAL A 221 10.01 -0.73 -14.89
CA VAL A 221 9.75 -1.96 -14.14
C VAL A 221 10.79 -3.01 -14.50
N ASN A 222 11.39 -3.63 -13.48
CA ASN A 222 12.40 -4.68 -13.63
C ASN A 222 11.75 -6.05 -13.81
N ALA A 223 11.10 -6.25 -14.94
CA ALA A 223 10.40 -7.51 -15.26
C ALA A 223 10.46 -7.80 -16.76
N ASP A 224 10.80 -9.04 -17.12
CA ASP A 224 10.76 -9.53 -18.50
C ASP A 224 9.41 -10.16 -18.85
N TYR A 225 8.57 -10.42 -17.84
CA TYR A 225 7.29 -11.10 -17.99
C TYR A 225 6.20 -10.45 -17.15
N TYR A 226 4.95 -10.68 -17.55
CA TYR A 226 3.75 -10.28 -16.81
C TYR A 226 2.69 -11.38 -16.89
N LEU A 227 1.68 -11.31 -16.03
CA LEU A 227 0.54 -12.22 -16.04
C LEU A 227 -0.62 -11.59 -16.82
N PRO A 228 -1.07 -12.19 -17.95
CA PRO A 228 -2.28 -11.73 -18.62
C PRO A 228 -3.51 -12.08 -17.81
N ILE A 229 -4.54 -11.23 -17.91
CA ILE A 229 -5.80 -11.34 -17.18
C ILE A 229 -6.98 -11.52 -18.14
N ASP A 230 -8.02 -12.16 -17.65
CA ASP A 230 -9.33 -12.22 -18.31
C ASP A 230 -10.16 -10.95 -18.06
N LYS A 231 -11.40 -10.92 -18.56
CA LYS A 231 -12.30 -9.76 -18.46
C LYS A 231 -12.78 -9.44 -17.04
N VAL A 232 -12.53 -10.34 -16.07
CA VAL A 232 -12.84 -10.14 -14.65
C VAL A 232 -11.53 -10.07 -13.83
N SER A 233 -10.43 -9.71 -14.49
CA SER A 233 -9.11 -9.46 -13.91
C SER A 233 -8.48 -10.66 -13.20
N ILE A 234 -8.87 -11.89 -13.56
CA ILE A 234 -8.23 -13.12 -13.07
C ILE A 234 -7.10 -13.51 -14.01
N PRO A 235 -5.89 -13.87 -13.50
CA PRO A 235 -4.81 -14.37 -14.32
C PRO A 235 -5.25 -15.60 -15.14
N THR A 236 -4.89 -15.62 -16.42
CA THR A 236 -5.19 -16.79 -17.30
C THR A 236 -4.39 -18.02 -16.95
N GLY A 237 -3.32 -17.85 -16.16
CA GLY A 237 -2.33 -18.88 -15.87
C GLY A 237 -1.09 -18.80 -16.74
N GLU A 238 -1.13 -18.06 -17.82
CA GLU A 238 0.02 -17.83 -18.68
C GLU A 238 0.99 -16.83 -18.05
N ILE A 239 2.26 -16.89 -18.48
CA ILE A 239 3.32 -15.95 -18.18
C ILE A 239 3.86 -15.46 -19.51
N LEU A 240 3.56 -14.21 -19.86
CA LEU A 240 3.87 -13.64 -21.17
C LEU A 240 5.05 -12.67 -21.10
N LYS A 241 5.86 -12.61 -22.16
CA LYS A 241 6.93 -11.62 -22.28
C LYS A 241 6.34 -10.20 -22.40
N VAL A 242 7.01 -9.24 -21.78
CA VAL A 242 6.65 -7.82 -21.93
C VAL A 242 7.14 -7.26 -23.27
N GLU A 243 8.18 -7.85 -23.85
CA GLU A 243 8.83 -7.40 -25.10
C GLU A 243 7.83 -7.24 -26.25
N GLY A 244 7.84 -6.05 -26.86
CA GLY A 244 6.93 -5.73 -27.98
C GLY A 244 5.48 -5.50 -27.58
N THR A 245 5.17 -5.36 -26.28
CA THR A 245 3.83 -5.11 -25.76
C THR A 245 3.77 -3.75 -25.06
N PRO A 246 2.56 -3.23 -24.76
CA PRO A 246 2.38 -2.03 -23.92
C PRO A 246 3.00 -2.16 -22.52
N PHE A 247 3.23 -3.38 -22.04
CA PHE A 247 3.78 -3.70 -20.71
C PHE A 247 5.32 -3.65 -20.67
N ASP A 248 6.01 -3.34 -21.76
CA ASP A 248 7.47 -3.24 -21.76
C ASP A 248 7.94 -1.92 -21.13
N PHE A 249 8.17 -1.96 -19.81
CA PHE A 249 8.74 -0.89 -19.00
C PHE A 249 10.20 -1.14 -18.63
N ARG A 250 10.89 -2.08 -19.27
CA ARG A 250 12.32 -2.35 -19.01
C ARG A 250 13.19 -1.13 -19.35
N THR A 251 12.83 -0.40 -20.39
CA THR A 251 13.34 0.94 -20.68
C THR A 251 12.34 1.97 -20.16
N PRO A 252 12.79 3.01 -19.44
CA PRO A 252 11.90 4.04 -18.91
C PRO A 252 11.06 4.68 -20.02
N LYS A 253 9.73 4.76 -19.80
CA LYS A 253 8.78 5.46 -20.67
C LYS A 253 7.68 6.12 -19.82
N THR A 254 6.93 7.05 -20.39
CA THR A 254 5.79 7.62 -19.66
C THR A 254 4.66 6.60 -19.53
N ILE A 255 3.95 6.63 -18.40
CA ILE A 255 2.81 5.73 -18.15
C ILE A 255 1.74 5.93 -19.21
N GLY A 256 1.49 7.18 -19.61
CA GLY A 256 0.46 7.53 -20.62
C GLY A 256 0.78 7.06 -22.04
N GLN A 257 2.04 6.68 -22.34
CA GLN A 257 2.45 6.35 -23.72
C GLN A 257 1.57 5.25 -24.35
N ASP A 258 1.30 4.18 -23.61
CA ASP A 258 0.60 3.00 -24.13
C ASP A 258 -0.64 2.62 -23.28
N ILE A 259 -1.06 3.47 -22.33
CA ILE A 259 -2.13 3.17 -21.36
C ILE A 259 -3.50 3.01 -22.02
N ASP A 260 -3.70 3.55 -23.21
CA ASP A 260 -4.90 3.45 -24.06
C ASP A 260 -4.63 2.69 -25.37
N ALA A 261 -3.55 1.90 -25.45
CA ALA A 261 -3.21 1.11 -26.63
C ALA A 261 -4.36 0.15 -27.00
N ASP A 262 -4.52 -0.08 -28.30
CA ASP A 262 -5.44 -1.09 -28.84
C ASP A 262 -4.88 -2.50 -28.60
N ASN A 263 -4.91 -2.91 -27.34
CA ASN A 263 -4.41 -4.18 -26.84
C ASN A 263 -5.45 -4.81 -25.91
N GLU A 264 -5.67 -6.11 -26.04
CA GLU A 264 -6.66 -6.84 -25.25
C GLU A 264 -6.43 -6.70 -23.74
N GLN A 265 -5.17 -6.78 -23.30
CA GLN A 265 -4.83 -6.72 -21.87
C GLN A 265 -5.04 -5.31 -21.30
N ILE A 266 -4.71 -4.28 -22.06
CA ILE A 266 -5.01 -2.88 -21.69
C ILE A 266 -6.53 -2.67 -21.58
N LYS A 267 -7.31 -3.25 -22.49
CA LYS A 267 -8.79 -3.20 -22.42
C LYS A 267 -9.33 -3.94 -21.21
N ASN A 268 -8.81 -5.13 -20.90
CA ASN A 268 -9.23 -5.93 -19.75
C ASN A 268 -8.96 -5.18 -18.43
N GLY A 269 -7.80 -4.51 -18.29
CA GLY A 269 -7.43 -3.71 -17.10
C GLY A 269 -7.96 -2.28 -17.12
N GLN A 270 -8.56 -1.82 -18.23
CA GLN A 270 -8.94 -0.42 -18.47
C GLN A 270 -7.76 0.56 -18.33
N GLY A 271 -6.55 0.08 -18.60
CA GLY A 271 -5.25 0.65 -18.38
C GLY A 271 -4.33 -0.44 -17.83
N TYR A 272 -3.34 -0.06 -17.01
CA TYR A 272 -2.52 -1.05 -16.33
C TYR A 272 -3.20 -1.48 -15.03
N ASP A 273 -3.40 -2.78 -14.86
CA ASP A 273 -3.85 -3.45 -13.64
C ASP A 273 -3.35 -4.92 -13.67
N HIS A 274 -2.04 -5.08 -13.75
CA HIS A 274 -1.41 -6.36 -14.04
C HIS A 274 -0.25 -6.64 -13.09
N ASN A 275 -0.05 -7.94 -12.79
CA ASN A 275 1.11 -8.40 -12.04
C ASN A 275 2.30 -8.61 -12.97
N PHE A 276 3.38 -7.88 -12.71
CA PHE A 276 4.69 -8.10 -13.32
C PHE A 276 5.44 -9.20 -12.57
N VAL A 277 6.10 -10.09 -13.32
CA VAL A 277 6.99 -11.12 -12.77
C VAL A 277 8.37 -10.50 -12.64
N LEU A 278 8.77 -10.17 -11.42
CA LEU A 278 10.01 -9.46 -11.15
C LEU A 278 11.25 -10.32 -11.46
N ASN A 279 12.24 -9.70 -12.09
CA ASN A 279 13.54 -10.30 -12.29
C ASN A 279 14.28 -10.38 -10.95
N LYS A 280 14.57 -11.60 -10.48
CA LYS A 280 15.30 -11.88 -9.24
C LYS A 280 16.41 -12.88 -9.48
N LYS A 281 17.51 -12.75 -8.74
CA LYS A 281 18.60 -13.72 -8.77
C LYS A 281 18.26 -14.96 -7.95
N GLU A 282 17.58 -14.75 -6.82
CA GLU A 282 17.13 -15.81 -5.93
C GLU A 282 15.81 -15.44 -5.25
N GLU A 283 15.07 -16.43 -4.78
CA GLU A 283 13.82 -16.22 -4.05
C GLU A 283 14.08 -15.46 -2.73
N GLY A 284 13.24 -14.45 -2.45
CA GLY A 284 13.35 -13.64 -1.24
C GLY A 284 14.45 -12.57 -1.27
N GLU A 285 15.17 -12.40 -2.39
CA GLU A 285 16.12 -11.32 -2.55
C GLU A 285 15.41 -9.96 -2.47
N LEU A 286 15.92 -9.04 -1.64
CA LEU A 286 15.51 -7.64 -1.67
C LEU A 286 16.15 -6.97 -2.89
N SER A 287 15.40 -6.80 -3.95
CA SER A 287 15.90 -6.30 -5.23
C SER A 287 15.02 -5.20 -5.80
N PHE A 288 15.61 -4.39 -6.69
CA PHE A 288 14.92 -3.35 -7.43
C PHE A 288 13.75 -3.93 -8.24
N ALA A 289 12.56 -3.32 -8.08
CA ALA A 289 11.35 -3.73 -8.74
C ALA A 289 10.83 -2.69 -9.74
N ALA A 290 10.72 -1.43 -9.32
CA ALA A 290 10.20 -0.36 -10.16
C ALA A 290 10.78 1.00 -9.77
N LYS A 291 10.71 1.95 -10.72
CA LYS A 291 11.06 3.37 -10.52
C LYS A 291 10.04 4.24 -11.23
N ILE A 292 9.61 5.30 -10.57
CA ILE A 292 8.85 6.38 -11.20
C ILE A 292 9.51 7.72 -10.95
N LYS A 293 9.37 8.64 -11.92
CA LYS A 293 9.90 10.01 -11.84
C LYS A 293 8.89 11.01 -12.41
N ASP A 294 8.60 12.04 -11.65
CA ASP A 294 7.89 13.20 -12.16
C ASP A 294 8.88 14.15 -12.81
N PRO A 295 8.78 14.43 -14.12
CA PRO A 295 9.73 15.30 -14.83
C PRO A 295 9.64 16.77 -14.38
N VAL A 296 8.54 17.20 -13.79
CA VAL A 296 8.30 18.60 -13.37
C VAL A 296 8.92 18.86 -12.00
N SER A 297 8.51 18.13 -10.98
CA SER A 297 9.02 18.27 -9.61
C SER A 297 10.39 17.62 -9.42
N CYS A 298 10.79 16.74 -10.35
CA CYS A 298 11.96 15.86 -10.25
C CYS A 298 11.91 14.88 -9.05
N ARG A 299 10.74 14.69 -8.41
CA ARG A 299 10.59 13.63 -7.42
C ARG A 299 10.72 12.27 -8.08
N THR A 300 11.45 11.41 -7.42
CA THR A 300 11.70 10.03 -7.88
C THR A 300 11.31 9.08 -6.76
N MET A 301 10.65 8.00 -7.10
CA MET A 301 10.36 6.90 -6.19
C MET A 301 10.92 5.60 -6.78
N GLU A 302 11.70 4.88 -6.00
CA GLU A 302 12.17 3.54 -6.31
C GLU A 302 11.49 2.53 -5.39
N VAL A 303 11.17 1.37 -5.92
CA VAL A 303 10.52 0.27 -5.21
C VAL A 303 11.46 -0.92 -5.17
N TYR A 304 11.72 -1.42 -3.97
CA TYR A 304 12.49 -2.64 -3.73
C TYR A 304 11.62 -3.62 -2.96
N THR A 305 11.70 -4.91 -3.28
CA THR A 305 10.89 -5.91 -2.59
C THR A 305 11.54 -7.27 -2.56
N THR A 306 11.19 -8.08 -1.56
CA THR A 306 11.52 -9.50 -1.49
C THR A 306 10.49 -10.39 -2.21
N GLU A 307 9.33 -9.86 -2.59
CA GLU A 307 8.26 -10.61 -3.26
C GLU A 307 8.55 -10.84 -4.76
N PRO A 308 8.03 -11.93 -5.36
CA PRO A 308 8.27 -12.29 -6.75
C PRO A 308 7.46 -11.47 -7.75
N GLY A 309 6.40 -10.83 -7.32
CA GLY A 309 5.46 -10.11 -8.17
C GLY A 309 5.28 -8.66 -7.74
N LEU A 310 4.89 -7.84 -8.71
CA LEU A 310 4.53 -6.45 -8.51
C LEU A 310 3.28 -6.14 -9.33
N GLN A 311 2.15 -5.90 -8.66
CA GLN A 311 0.99 -5.32 -9.32
C GLN A 311 1.26 -3.85 -9.60
N MET A 312 1.06 -3.43 -10.85
CA MET A 312 0.99 -2.04 -11.25
C MET A 312 -0.45 -1.69 -11.59
N TYR A 313 -1.07 -0.84 -10.77
CA TYR A 313 -2.43 -0.36 -10.96
C TYR A 313 -2.43 1.16 -11.13
N THR A 314 -3.03 1.65 -12.19
CA THR A 314 -2.94 3.07 -12.59
C THR A 314 -4.17 3.89 -12.21
N GLY A 315 -4.86 3.52 -11.13
CA GLY A 315 -6.02 4.29 -10.63
C GLY A 315 -7.17 4.34 -11.63
N ASN A 316 -7.37 3.28 -12.42
CA ASN A 316 -8.31 3.25 -13.54
C ASN A 316 -9.78 3.40 -13.11
N PHE A 317 -10.10 3.05 -11.87
CA PHE A 317 -11.46 3.07 -11.30
C PHE A 317 -11.70 4.23 -10.34
N LEU A 318 -10.73 5.14 -10.15
CA LEU A 318 -10.94 6.36 -9.36
C LEU A 318 -12.01 7.25 -10.02
N THR A 319 -12.95 7.76 -9.21
CA THR A 319 -14.15 8.48 -9.68
C THR A 319 -14.21 9.95 -9.25
N GLY A 320 -13.07 10.55 -8.86
CA GLY A 320 -13.04 11.92 -8.35
C GLY A 320 -13.31 11.98 -6.84
N ILE A 321 -12.79 11.02 -6.09
CA ILE A 321 -12.92 10.94 -4.63
C ILE A 321 -12.37 12.20 -3.97
N SER A 322 -13.10 12.73 -2.99
CA SER A 322 -12.61 13.84 -2.15
C SER A 322 -11.53 13.33 -1.18
N GLY A 323 -10.42 14.02 -1.15
CA GLY A 323 -9.25 13.71 -0.31
C GLY A 323 -8.85 14.87 0.58
N GLN A 324 -7.60 14.79 1.08
CA GLN A 324 -7.03 15.77 2.01
C GLN A 324 -7.03 17.19 1.46
N HIS A 325 -7.32 18.15 2.37
CA HIS A 325 -7.23 19.59 2.11
C HIS A 325 -7.98 20.04 0.86
N GLY A 326 -9.11 19.37 0.57
CA GLY A 326 -9.93 19.66 -0.60
C GLY A 326 -9.38 19.11 -1.91
N ALA A 327 -8.34 18.28 -1.89
CA ALA A 327 -7.89 17.54 -3.06
C ALA A 327 -9.00 16.63 -3.61
N THR A 328 -8.95 16.35 -4.90
CA THR A 328 -9.81 15.35 -5.53
C THR A 328 -8.97 14.36 -6.34
N PHE A 329 -9.42 13.10 -6.37
CA PHE A 329 -8.69 12.00 -6.98
C PHE A 329 -9.44 11.47 -8.21
N PRO A 330 -9.25 12.11 -9.39
CA PRO A 330 -9.85 11.63 -10.61
C PRO A 330 -9.17 10.36 -11.12
N ARG A 331 -9.80 9.72 -12.11
CA ARG A 331 -9.23 8.57 -12.82
C ARG A 331 -7.79 8.85 -13.25
N ARG A 332 -6.90 7.89 -13.00
CA ARG A 332 -5.47 7.96 -13.36
C ARG A 332 -4.69 9.09 -12.67
N SER A 333 -5.11 9.48 -11.48
CA SER A 333 -4.36 10.46 -10.67
C SER A 333 -3.31 9.85 -9.75
N ALA A 334 -3.22 8.52 -9.69
CA ALA A 334 -2.25 7.79 -8.90
C ALA A 334 -1.81 6.50 -9.58
N VAL A 335 -0.67 5.96 -9.15
CA VAL A 335 -0.21 4.61 -9.45
C VAL A 335 0.02 3.84 -8.16
N CYS A 336 -0.43 2.57 -8.11
CA CYS A 336 -0.13 1.64 -7.04
C CYS A 336 0.92 0.64 -7.51
N PHE A 337 1.90 0.36 -6.64
CA PHE A 337 2.86 -0.72 -6.80
C PHE A 337 2.70 -1.66 -5.61
N GLU A 338 2.03 -2.78 -5.84
CA GLU A 338 1.71 -3.74 -4.79
C GLU A 338 2.63 -4.95 -4.94
N ALA A 339 3.68 -4.98 -4.11
CA ALA A 339 4.57 -6.14 -4.06
C ALA A 339 3.85 -7.32 -3.41
N GLN A 340 3.87 -8.50 -4.05
CA GLN A 340 2.97 -9.59 -3.69
C GLN A 340 3.43 -10.95 -4.24
N LYS A 341 2.84 -12.05 -3.72
CA LYS A 341 2.70 -13.30 -4.48
C LYS A 341 1.76 -13.06 -5.66
N PHE A 342 1.81 -13.90 -6.67
CA PHE A 342 0.97 -13.70 -7.84
C PHE A 342 -0.53 -13.81 -7.48
N PRO A 343 -1.40 -13.04 -8.15
CA PRO A 343 -2.85 -13.20 -8.00
C PRO A 343 -3.26 -14.64 -8.33
N ASP A 344 -4.29 -15.13 -7.64
CA ASP A 344 -4.87 -16.49 -7.81
C ASP A 344 -3.87 -17.65 -7.62
N THR A 345 -2.72 -17.40 -6.99
CA THR A 345 -1.68 -18.43 -6.72
C THR A 345 -2.23 -19.72 -6.11
N PRO A 346 -3.20 -19.71 -5.18
CA PRO A 346 -3.73 -20.96 -4.61
C PRO A 346 -4.30 -21.93 -5.65
N ASN A 347 -4.73 -21.42 -6.80
CA ASN A 347 -5.30 -22.19 -7.91
C ASN A 347 -4.29 -22.53 -9.02
N HIS A 348 -3.05 -22.05 -8.91
CA HIS A 348 -1.97 -22.26 -9.89
C HIS A 348 -0.75 -22.88 -9.21
N PRO A 349 -0.62 -24.23 -9.19
CA PRO A 349 0.43 -24.93 -8.44
C PRO A 349 1.87 -24.62 -8.90
N TYR A 350 2.05 -24.03 -10.08
CA TYR A 350 3.35 -23.62 -10.62
C TYR A 350 3.70 -22.14 -10.34
N PHE A 351 2.80 -21.37 -9.71
CA PHE A 351 3.10 -20.04 -9.21
C PHE A 351 3.87 -20.12 -7.86
N PRO A 352 4.63 -19.08 -7.49
CA PRO A 352 5.32 -19.03 -6.22
C PRO A 352 4.36 -19.25 -5.03
N SER A 353 4.70 -20.18 -4.12
CA SER A 353 3.80 -20.62 -3.05
C SER A 353 3.39 -19.46 -2.12
N CYS A 354 2.10 -19.42 -1.79
CA CYS A 354 1.51 -18.54 -0.80
C CYS A 354 1.11 -19.28 0.50
N ARG A 355 1.51 -20.54 0.66
CA ARG A 355 1.16 -21.37 1.81
C ARG A 355 2.01 -21.02 3.02
N LEU A 356 1.37 -20.92 4.18
CA LEU A 356 2.02 -20.78 5.48
C LEU A 356 1.53 -21.90 6.40
N LYS A 357 2.45 -22.64 7.00
CA LYS A 357 2.14 -23.74 7.95
C LYS A 357 2.61 -23.40 9.37
N PRO A 358 2.06 -24.08 10.39
CA PRO A 358 2.52 -23.93 11.77
C PRO A 358 4.01 -24.19 11.88
N GLY A 359 4.70 -23.32 12.62
CA GLY A 359 6.14 -23.35 12.81
C GLY A 359 6.95 -22.56 11.78
N ASP A 360 6.36 -22.21 10.63
CA ASP A 360 6.98 -21.30 9.68
C ASP A 360 6.63 -19.85 10.01
N THR A 361 7.50 -18.93 9.59
CA THR A 361 7.26 -17.50 9.66
C THR A 361 7.23 -16.93 8.25
N TYR A 362 6.12 -16.28 7.90
CA TYR A 362 6.05 -15.44 6.72
C TYR A 362 6.80 -14.13 7.00
N THR A 363 7.71 -13.77 6.12
CA THR A 363 8.43 -12.48 6.19
C THR A 363 8.46 -11.85 4.82
N PHE A 364 8.26 -10.54 4.79
CA PHE A 364 8.26 -9.75 3.57
C PHE A 364 8.80 -8.36 3.86
N SER A 365 9.60 -7.83 2.97
CA SER A 365 10.11 -6.46 3.03
C SER A 365 9.79 -5.72 1.75
N TYR A 366 9.37 -4.49 1.92
CA TYR A 366 8.95 -3.61 0.86
C TYR A 366 9.47 -2.21 1.20
N THR A 367 10.22 -1.61 0.30
CA THR A 367 10.81 -0.28 0.49
C THR A 367 10.35 0.63 -0.60
N HIS A 368 9.77 1.78 -0.23
CA HIS A 368 9.43 2.87 -1.13
C HIS A 368 10.29 4.07 -0.80
N LEU A 369 10.58 4.87 -1.80
CA LEU A 369 11.16 6.19 -1.78
C LEU A 369 12.68 6.23 -1.58
N ARG A 370 13.33 6.84 -2.55
CA ARG A 370 14.46 7.74 -2.38
C ARG A 370 14.02 9.06 -2.97
N ALA A 371 13.88 10.09 -2.13
CA ALA A 371 13.71 11.44 -2.62
C ALA A 371 15.09 11.93 -3.11
N HIS A 372 15.13 12.39 -4.36
CA HIS A 372 16.16 13.21 -5.01
C HIS A 372 17.38 12.54 -5.65
N GLU A 373 17.46 12.68 -6.97
CA GLU A 373 18.76 12.92 -7.61
C GLU A 373 19.16 14.35 -7.20
N THR A 374 20.14 14.48 -6.31
CA THR A 374 20.81 15.76 -6.04
C THR A 374 21.51 16.22 -7.32
N LYS A 375 21.64 17.57 -7.51
CA LYS A 375 22.37 18.21 -8.63
C LYS A 375 23.81 17.69 -8.87
N ALA A 376 24.31 16.73 -8.09
CA ALA A 376 25.62 16.14 -8.20
C ALA A 376 25.69 14.96 -9.20
N ASN A 377 24.56 14.47 -9.72
CA ASN A 377 24.50 13.32 -10.63
C ASN A 377 23.86 13.67 -12.01
N LEU A 378 23.94 14.93 -12.41
CA LEU A 378 23.64 15.39 -13.77
C LEU A 378 24.93 15.59 -14.58
#